data_fde4ff5f32dbc892085c849dab14de9d
#
_entry.id   fde4ff5f32dbc892085c849dab14de9d
#
_cell.length_a   1.000
_cell.length_b   1.000
_cell.length_c   1.000
_cell.angle_alpha   90.00
_cell.angle_beta   90.00
_cell.angle_gamma   90.00
#
_symmetry.space_group_name_H-M   'P 1'
#
loop_
_entity.id
_entity.type
_entity.pdbx_description
1 polymer ?
#
loop_
_entity_poly.entity_id
_entity_poly.type
_entity_poly.pdbx_seq_one_letter_code
_entity_poly.pdbx_strand_id
1 'polypeptide(L)'
;MGRSRVLLAALASLSLTLAAAGTADAVGAAGAARAGSVDGRGVGLPPVVSHVPTGEKVVFITIDDGWVHDTAVAQALVDRRIPVSLFLLPGATSYDARYFTDLAEQGRVSVENHTVNHADLTTLDAAGKDAEVCGAGEQLAATFGREPKLLRPPYGAVNDDVRLAAKACGVRALITWTHDFTTWGETPATPQLRAGDIVLLHFTPTLGADLQRALNAARAAGLKPAALMPHLRSAGLVP
;
A
#
# COMPACT_ATOMS: atom_id res chain seq x y z
N MET A 1 -42.50 -59.34 -12.75
CA MET A 1 -43.96 -59.05 -12.92
C MET A 1 -44.26 -57.77 -12.19
N GLY A 2 -44.91 -56.79 -12.82
CA GLY A 2 -45.37 -55.57 -12.16
C GLY A 2 -44.96 -54.29 -12.92
N ARG A 3 -45.60 -54.04 -14.05
CA ARG A 3 -45.60 -52.77 -14.79
C ARG A 3 -46.54 -51.77 -14.10
N SER A 4 -46.17 -50.50 -14.04
CA SER A 4 -47.11 -49.35 -14.05
C SER A 4 -46.31 -48.09 -14.25
N ARG A 5 -46.32 -47.53 -15.33
CA ARG A 5 -47.20 -46.57 -16.04
C ARG A 5 -46.88 -45.11 -15.62
N VAL A 6 -46.37 -44.50 -16.60
CA VAL A 6 -46.18 -43.10 -16.96
C VAL A 6 -47.44 -42.26 -16.64
N LEU A 7 -47.25 -41.05 -16.13
CA LEU A 7 -48.13 -39.91 -16.35
C LEU A 7 -47.30 -38.67 -16.69
N LEU A 8 -47.37 -38.30 -17.96
CA LEU A 8 -47.02 -36.97 -18.45
C LEU A 8 -48.08 -35.97 -17.97
N ALA A 9 -47.68 -34.86 -17.48
CA ALA A 9 -48.49 -33.65 -17.43
C ALA A 9 -47.65 -32.51 -18.03
N ALA A 10 -48.00 -32.16 -19.24
CA ALA A 10 -47.59 -30.94 -19.87
C ALA A 10 -48.47 -29.78 -19.41
N LEU A 11 -47.91 -28.69 -18.99
CA LEU A 11 -48.59 -27.41 -18.87
C LEU A 11 -47.72 -26.27 -19.33
N ALA A 12 -48.31 -25.60 -20.25
CA ALA A 12 -47.95 -24.54 -21.15
C ALA A 12 -47.23 -23.31 -20.56
N SER A 13 -46.37 -22.83 -21.42
CA SER A 13 -45.91 -21.47 -21.67
C SER A 13 -46.69 -20.31 -21.06
N LEU A 14 -45.97 -19.40 -20.40
CA LEU A 14 -46.29 -17.98 -20.52
C LEU A 14 -44.99 -17.18 -20.56
N SER A 15 -44.65 -16.75 -21.76
CA SER A 15 -43.56 -15.82 -22.03
C SER A 15 -43.98 -14.43 -21.57
N LEU A 16 -43.22 -13.84 -20.68
CA LEU A 16 -43.33 -12.41 -20.44
C LEU A 16 -41.90 -11.79 -20.61
N THR A 17 -41.70 -11.31 -21.82
CA THR A 17 -40.54 -10.47 -22.15
C THR A 17 -40.76 -9.09 -21.54
N LEU A 18 -39.97 -8.75 -20.54
CA LEU A 18 -39.82 -7.38 -20.11
C LEU A 18 -38.39 -6.96 -20.38
N ALA A 19 -38.21 -6.24 -21.46
CA ALA A 19 -36.96 -5.54 -21.77
C ALA A 19 -36.87 -4.34 -20.85
N ALA A 20 -35.99 -4.44 -19.86
CA ALA A 20 -35.49 -3.26 -19.15
C ALA A 20 -34.03 -3.06 -19.56
N ALA A 21 -33.81 -2.07 -20.42
CA ALA A 21 -32.51 -1.51 -20.68
C ALA A 21 -32.04 -0.79 -19.39
N GLY A 22 -31.29 -1.49 -18.59
CA GLY A 22 -30.52 -0.91 -17.48
C GLY A 22 -29.09 -0.69 -17.96
N THR A 23 -28.73 0.54 -18.19
CA THR A 23 -27.33 0.95 -18.39
C THR A 23 -26.56 0.59 -17.12
N ALA A 24 -25.73 -0.43 -17.22
CA ALA A 24 -24.75 -0.73 -16.21
C ALA A 24 -23.66 0.36 -16.32
N ASP A 25 -23.75 1.37 -15.45
CA ASP A 25 -22.62 2.23 -15.21
C ASP A 25 -21.49 1.38 -14.60
N ALA A 26 -20.49 1.13 -15.43
CA ALA A 26 -19.22 0.59 -14.98
C ALA A 26 -18.59 1.62 -14.04
N VAL A 27 -18.71 1.39 -12.73
CA VAL A 27 -17.91 2.09 -11.73
C VAL A 27 -16.48 1.57 -11.90
N GLY A 28 -15.77 2.19 -12.83
CA GLY A 28 -14.33 2.04 -12.95
C GLY A 28 -13.68 2.66 -11.71
N ALA A 29 -13.24 1.82 -10.80
CA ALA A 29 -12.36 2.21 -9.70
C ALA A 29 -10.95 2.51 -10.26
N ALA A 30 -10.85 3.55 -11.07
CA ALA A 30 -9.58 4.17 -11.39
C ALA A 30 -9.37 5.33 -10.40
N GLY A 31 -8.98 4.99 -9.18
CA GLY A 31 -8.39 5.94 -8.25
C GLY A 31 -7.00 6.34 -8.71
N ALA A 32 -6.89 6.98 -9.88
CA ALA A 32 -5.67 7.70 -10.23
C ALA A 32 -5.56 8.87 -9.23
N ALA A 33 -4.71 8.70 -8.22
CA ALA A 33 -4.29 9.80 -7.39
C ALA A 33 -3.71 10.87 -8.31
N ARG A 34 -4.47 11.95 -8.53
CA ARG A 34 -3.95 13.13 -9.20
C ARG A 34 -2.72 13.57 -8.44
N ALA A 35 -1.63 13.80 -9.18
CA ALA A 35 -0.44 14.45 -8.66
C ALA A 35 -0.89 15.75 -7.96
N GLY A 36 -1.08 15.65 -6.64
CA GLY A 36 -1.41 16.79 -5.81
C GLY A 36 -0.18 17.66 -5.76
N SER A 37 -0.23 18.83 -6.39
CA SER A 37 0.64 19.93 -6.05
C SER A 37 0.67 20.06 -4.53
N VAL A 38 1.87 20.22 -3.96
CA VAL A 38 2.07 20.52 -2.55
C VAL A 38 1.23 21.75 -2.22
N ASP A 39 0.02 21.53 -1.66
CA ASP A 39 -0.83 22.63 -1.24
C ASP A 39 -0.36 23.08 0.15
N GLY A 40 0.50 24.10 0.12
CA GLY A 40 1.20 24.65 1.28
C GLY A 40 0.32 25.47 2.23
N ARG A 41 -0.98 25.16 2.40
CA ARG A 41 -1.90 25.96 3.22
C ARG A 41 -2.54 25.26 4.43
N GLY A 42 -1.96 24.17 4.89
CA GLY A 42 -2.28 23.67 6.23
C GLY A 42 -1.14 24.02 7.16
N VAL A 43 -1.27 25.06 7.99
CA VAL A 43 -0.21 25.49 8.92
C VAL A 43 0.30 24.31 9.74
N GLY A 44 1.43 23.75 9.33
CA GLY A 44 2.16 22.73 10.06
C GLY A 44 1.59 21.29 10.05
N LEU A 45 0.69 20.92 9.12
CA LEU A 45 0.27 19.52 8.93
C LEU A 45 1.30 18.74 8.09
N PRO A 46 1.53 17.45 8.39
CA PRO A 46 2.42 16.62 7.60
C PRO A 46 1.99 16.59 6.12
N PRO A 47 2.92 16.69 5.16
CA PRO A 47 2.57 16.63 3.74
C PRO A 47 2.07 15.23 3.36
N VAL A 48 1.23 15.19 2.31
CA VAL A 48 0.86 13.95 1.62
C VAL A 48 1.73 13.84 0.37
N VAL A 49 2.48 12.75 0.26
CA VAL A 49 3.50 12.58 -0.77
C VAL A 49 3.22 11.33 -1.58
N SER A 50 2.92 11.48 -2.86
CA SER A 50 2.77 10.38 -3.83
C SER A 50 3.95 10.25 -4.79
N HIS A 51 4.80 11.28 -4.82
CA HIS A 51 5.98 11.40 -5.66
C HIS A 51 7.00 12.30 -4.97
N VAL A 52 8.29 11.99 -5.04
CA VAL A 52 9.35 12.81 -4.44
C VAL A 52 10.02 13.64 -5.52
N PRO A 53 9.94 14.97 -5.48
CA PRO A 53 10.68 15.82 -6.41
C PRO A 53 12.18 15.58 -6.25
N THR A 54 12.84 15.13 -7.33
CA THR A 54 14.29 14.86 -7.33
C THR A 54 14.88 14.97 -8.72
N GLY A 55 16.12 15.46 -8.81
CA GLY A 55 16.93 15.39 -10.02
C GLY A 55 17.72 14.09 -10.17
N GLU A 56 17.69 13.22 -9.16
CA GLU A 56 18.40 11.94 -9.19
C GLU A 56 17.59 10.88 -9.95
N LYS A 57 18.27 9.94 -10.60
CA LYS A 57 17.65 8.82 -11.32
C LYS A 57 17.28 7.70 -10.35
N VAL A 58 16.29 7.95 -9.49
CA VAL A 58 15.87 7.03 -8.43
C VAL A 58 14.37 6.80 -8.41
N VAL A 59 13.96 5.66 -7.85
CA VAL A 59 12.59 5.29 -7.48
C VAL A 59 12.59 4.77 -6.05
N PHE A 60 11.43 4.79 -5.40
CA PHE A 60 11.27 4.35 -4.03
C PHE A 60 10.38 3.12 -3.98
N ILE A 61 10.95 1.99 -3.59
CA ILE A 61 10.21 0.74 -3.42
C ILE A 61 9.60 0.73 -2.03
N THR A 62 8.30 0.48 -1.95
CA THR A 62 7.56 0.38 -0.70
C THR A 62 6.71 -0.88 -0.70
N ILE A 63 6.57 -1.53 0.48
CA ILE A 63 5.83 -2.78 0.63
C ILE A 63 4.93 -2.65 1.84
N ASP A 64 3.65 -2.96 1.69
CA ASP A 64 2.63 -2.77 2.71
C ASP A 64 2.17 -4.08 3.37
N ASP A 65 1.52 -3.96 4.53
CA ASP A 65 0.86 -4.96 5.36
C ASP A 65 1.80 -5.82 6.19
N GLY A 66 2.41 -6.84 5.61
CA GLY A 66 3.30 -7.77 6.32
C GLY A 66 2.74 -9.16 6.58
N TRP A 67 1.63 -9.59 5.94
CA TRP A 67 0.99 -10.87 6.25
C TRP A 67 1.66 -12.11 5.63
N VAL A 68 2.35 -11.99 4.50
CA VAL A 68 3.02 -13.09 3.83
C VAL A 68 4.52 -12.98 4.00
N HIS A 69 5.15 -13.94 4.62
CA HIS A 69 6.59 -13.95 4.94
C HIS A 69 7.34 -14.85 3.94
N ASP A 70 7.78 -14.25 2.83
CA ASP A 70 8.59 -14.94 1.82
C ASP A 70 10.09 -14.74 2.12
N THR A 71 10.73 -15.80 2.63
CA THR A 71 12.15 -15.78 2.99
C THR A 71 13.06 -15.56 1.77
N ALA A 72 12.65 -15.99 0.56
CA ALA A 72 13.44 -15.75 -0.64
C ALA A 72 13.41 -14.26 -1.03
N VAL A 73 12.29 -13.59 -0.82
CA VAL A 73 12.18 -12.13 -1.01
C VAL A 73 13.05 -11.40 0.01
N ALA A 74 12.96 -11.77 1.30
CA ALA A 74 13.79 -11.17 2.34
C ALA A 74 15.28 -11.32 2.03
N GLN A 75 15.71 -12.52 1.66
CA GLN A 75 17.10 -12.79 1.28
C GLN A 75 17.52 -11.97 0.06
N ALA A 76 16.67 -11.85 -0.96
CA ALA A 76 16.97 -11.03 -2.14
C ALA A 76 17.11 -9.54 -1.82
N LEU A 77 16.30 -9.00 -0.91
CA LEU A 77 16.41 -7.61 -0.46
C LEU A 77 17.74 -7.36 0.26
N VAL A 78 18.18 -8.30 1.11
CA VAL A 78 19.45 -8.23 1.84
C VAL A 78 20.64 -8.36 0.89
N ASP A 79 20.72 -9.46 0.12
CA ASP A 79 21.86 -9.79 -0.74
C ASP A 79 22.11 -8.74 -1.81
N ARG A 80 21.05 -8.25 -2.40
CA ARG A 80 21.10 -7.23 -3.45
C ARG A 80 21.12 -5.80 -2.90
N ARG A 81 21.07 -5.65 -1.57
CA ARG A 81 21.08 -4.37 -0.83
C ARG A 81 20.03 -3.39 -1.38
N ILE A 82 18.82 -3.87 -1.65
CA ILE A 82 17.74 -3.07 -2.22
C ILE A 82 17.13 -2.20 -1.11
N PRO A 83 17.18 -0.85 -1.22
CA PRO A 83 16.50 0.01 -0.26
C PRO A 83 14.99 -0.13 -0.40
N VAL A 84 14.28 -0.36 0.71
CA VAL A 84 12.82 -0.44 0.76
C VAL A 84 12.28 0.24 2.01
N SER A 85 11.06 0.77 1.95
CA SER A 85 10.29 1.18 3.11
C SER A 85 9.12 0.22 3.30
N LEU A 86 9.03 -0.41 4.46
CA LEU A 86 7.97 -1.32 4.83
C LEU A 86 6.93 -0.56 5.66
N PHE A 87 5.71 -0.47 5.19
CA PHE A 87 4.59 0.09 5.94
C PHE A 87 3.83 -1.08 6.56
N LEU A 88 4.07 -1.33 7.85
CA LEU A 88 3.66 -2.57 8.51
C LEU A 88 2.49 -2.37 9.46
N LEU A 89 1.63 -3.38 9.49
CA LEU A 89 0.62 -3.59 10.52
C LEU A 89 1.26 -4.32 11.70
N PRO A 90 1.17 -3.82 12.95
CA PRO A 90 1.76 -4.50 14.11
C PRO A 90 1.29 -5.95 14.27
N GLY A 91 0.02 -6.24 13.98
CA GLY A 91 -0.52 -7.60 14.03
C GLY A 91 0.19 -8.57 13.08
N ALA A 92 0.51 -8.12 11.88
CA ALA A 92 1.25 -8.90 10.90
C ALA A 92 2.72 -9.14 11.33
N THR A 93 3.35 -8.13 11.95
CA THR A 93 4.72 -8.26 12.46
C THR A 93 4.83 -9.17 13.68
N SER A 94 3.82 -9.17 14.56
CA SER A 94 3.83 -10.01 15.75
C SER A 94 3.67 -11.50 15.47
N TYR A 95 3.11 -11.85 14.31
CA TYR A 95 2.97 -13.23 13.87
C TYR A 95 4.33 -13.91 13.58
N ASP A 96 5.29 -13.16 13.02
CA ASP A 96 6.70 -13.57 12.88
C ASP A 96 7.61 -12.35 13.01
N ALA A 97 7.78 -11.87 14.23
CA ALA A 97 8.59 -10.69 14.50
C ALA A 97 10.03 -10.84 14.02
N ARG A 98 10.58 -12.08 14.07
CA ARG A 98 11.96 -12.34 13.69
C ARG A 98 12.22 -12.12 12.20
N TYR A 99 11.27 -12.49 11.35
CA TYR A 99 11.37 -12.22 9.91
C TYR A 99 11.62 -10.72 9.64
N PHE A 100 10.88 -9.83 10.30
CA PHE A 100 10.99 -8.40 10.07
C PHE A 100 12.16 -7.76 10.81
N THR A 101 12.50 -8.21 12.03
CA THR A 101 13.68 -7.69 12.75
C THR A 101 14.97 -8.06 12.03
N ASP A 102 15.13 -9.31 11.61
CA ASP A 102 16.29 -9.74 10.83
C ASP A 102 16.41 -8.95 9.52
N LEU A 103 15.28 -8.72 8.83
CA LEU A 103 15.26 -7.93 7.60
C LEU A 103 15.61 -6.46 7.84
N ALA A 104 15.13 -5.86 8.95
CA ALA A 104 15.43 -4.48 9.31
C ALA A 104 16.88 -4.27 9.76
N GLU A 105 17.49 -5.27 10.40
CA GLU A 105 18.87 -5.24 10.86
C GLU A 105 19.88 -5.48 9.74
N GLN A 106 19.60 -6.43 8.84
CA GLN A 106 20.52 -6.87 7.80
C GLN A 106 20.33 -6.13 6.47
N GLY A 107 19.12 -5.65 6.21
CA GLY A 107 18.74 -5.00 4.97
C GLY A 107 18.95 -3.49 4.98
N ARG A 108 18.64 -2.86 3.82
CA ARG A 108 18.51 -1.40 3.70
C ARG A 108 17.04 -1.02 3.82
N VAL A 109 16.46 -1.34 4.98
CA VAL A 109 15.03 -1.33 5.22
C VAL A 109 14.68 -0.25 6.25
N SER A 110 13.62 0.52 6.00
CA SER A 110 12.94 1.32 7.01
C SER A 110 11.57 0.71 7.31
N VAL A 111 11.23 0.64 8.61
CA VAL A 111 9.90 0.21 9.06
C VAL A 111 9.10 1.45 9.40
N GLU A 112 7.91 1.54 8.81
CA GLU A 112 7.01 2.69 8.88
C GLU A 112 5.59 2.22 9.24
N ASN A 113 4.72 3.16 9.54
CA ASN A 113 3.39 2.92 10.10
C ASN A 113 2.34 2.66 9.01
N HIS A 114 1.52 1.60 9.19
CA HIS A 114 0.36 1.31 8.34
C HIS A 114 -0.95 1.13 9.13
N THR A 115 -1.04 1.76 10.31
CA THR A 115 -2.12 1.65 11.30
C THR A 115 -2.15 0.31 12.04
N VAL A 116 -3.06 0.14 13.00
CA VAL A 116 -3.20 -1.11 13.77
C VAL A 116 -4.00 -2.15 12.99
N ASN A 117 -5.18 -1.76 12.48
CA ASN A 117 -6.19 -2.68 11.92
C ASN A 117 -6.47 -2.45 10.44
N HIS A 118 -5.66 -1.66 9.74
CA HIS A 118 -5.89 -1.29 8.33
C HIS A 118 -7.26 -0.61 8.10
N ALA A 119 -7.71 0.20 9.07
CA ALA A 119 -8.97 0.91 8.97
C ALA A 119 -8.89 2.13 8.05
N ASP A 120 -9.99 2.44 7.33
CA ASP A 120 -10.11 3.73 6.66
C ASP A 120 -10.20 4.83 7.72
N LEU A 121 -9.09 5.55 7.90
CA LEU A 121 -8.96 6.60 8.92
C LEU A 121 -9.95 7.75 8.72
N THR A 122 -10.44 7.97 7.50
CA THR A 122 -11.38 9.07 7.21
C THR A 122 -12.77 8.83 7.81
N THR A 123 -13.09 7.58 8.13
CA THR A 123 -14.38 7.16 8.71
C THR A 123 -14.39 7.15 10.24
N LEU A 124 -13.23 7.26 10.88
CA LEU A 124 -13.08 7.19 12.32
C LEU A 124 -13.23 8.56 12.98
N ASP A 125 -13.63 8.57 14.25
CA ASP A 125 -13.53 9.74 15.10
C ASP A 125 -12.07 10.02 15.53
N ALA A 126 -11.85 11.08 16.31
CA ALA A 126 -10.50 11.45 16.74
C ALA A 126 -9.82 10.36 17.59
N ALA A 127 -10.57 9.73 18.51
CA ALA A 127 -10.04 8.68 19.37
C ALA A 127 -9.70 7.41 18.57
N GLY A 128 -10.52 7.05 17.58
CA GLY A 128 -10.26 5.96 16.67
C GLY A 128 -9.01 6.19 15.81
N LYS A 129 -8.83 7.41 15.28
CA LYS A 129 -7.62 7.78 14.55
C LYS A 129 -6.37 7.70 15.42
N ASP A 130 -6.45 8.17 16.67
CA ASP A 130 -5.35 8.09 17.62
C ASP A 130 -4.98 6.63 17.93
N ALA A 131 -5.96 5.80 18.23
CA ALA A 131 -5.75 4.36 18.49
C ALA A 131 -5.10 3.65 17.29
N GLU A 132 -5.52 3.97 16.06
CA GLU A 132 -4.97 3.39 14.84
C GLU A 132 -3.54 3.89 14.53
N VAL A 133 -3.27 5.18 14.65
CA VAL A 133 -2.01 5.76 14.21
C VAL A 133 -0.96 5.75 15.34
N CYS A 134 -1.26 6.32 16.51
CA CYS A 134 -0.33 6.31 17.63
C CYS A 134 -0.13 4.88 18.16
N GLY A 135 -1.21 4.10 18.30
CA GLY A 135 -1.12 2.71 18.76
C GLY A 135 -0.24 1.84 17.87
N ALA A 136 -0.29 1.99 16.53
CA ALA A 136 0.63 1.30 15.64
C ALA A 136 2.08 1.79 15.79
N GLY A 137 2.27 3.12 15.92
CA GLY A 137 3.59 3.71 16.14
C GLY A 137 4.28 3.16 17.39
N GLU A 138 3.55 3.07 18.50
CA GLU A 138 4.03 2.53 19.78
C GLU A 138 4.40 1.04 19.69
N GLN A 139 3.52 0.22 19.08
CA GLN A 139 3.75 -1.21 18.91
C GLN A 139 4.95 -1.50 18.00
N LEU A 140 5.07 -0.79 16.88
CA LEU A 140 6.23 -0.90 15.99
C LEU A 140 7.52 -0.41 16.68
N ALA A 141 7.46 0.68 17.45
CA ALA A 141 8.61 1.16 18.21
C ALA A 141 9.08 0.14 19.26
N ALA A 142 8.14 -0.51 19.94
CA ALA A 142 8.47 -1.58 20.89
C ALA A 142 9.15 -2.78 20.22
N THR A 143 8.75 -3.13 19.00
CA THR A 143 9.31 -4.25 18.24
C THR A 143 10.67 -3.92 17.63
N PHE A 144 10.81 -2.73 17.02
CA PHE A 144 11.98 -2.37 16.20
C PHE A 144 12.94 -1.38 16.89
N GLY A 145 12.66 -0.97 18.11
CA GLY A 145 13.51 -0.06 18.90
C GLY A 145 13.56 1.39 18.38
N ARG A 146 12.68 1.74 17.43
CA ARG A 146 12.59 3.08 16.85
C ARG A 146 11.17 3.40 16.41
N GLU A 147 10.76 4.65 16.60
CA GLU A 147 9.46 5.11 16.15
C GLU A 147 9.41 5.27 14.62
N PRO A 148 8.36 4.79 13.95
CA PRO A 148 8.08 5.13 12.56
C PRO A 148 7.90 6.66 12.42
N LYS A 149 8.36 7.21 11.31
CA LYS A 149 8.21 8.65 11.03
C LYS A 149 7.33 8.92 9.82
N LEU A 150 6.99 7.90 9.06
CA LEU A 150 6.06 7.97 7.95
C LEU A 150 4.83 7.13 8.26
N LEU A 151 3.69 7.57 7.73
CA LEU A 151 2.42 6.83 7.76
C LEU A 151 1.99 6.58 6.31
N ARG A 152 1.62 5.36 5.99
CA ARG A 152 0.78 5.13 4.82
C ARG A 152 -0.64 4.88 5.29
N PRO A 153 -1.57 5.81 5.01
CA PRO A 153 -2.98 5.59 5.33
C PRO A 153 -3.53 4.44 4.48
N PRO A 154 -4.28 3.49 5.07
CA PRO A 154 -4.98 2.46 4.32
C PRO A 154 -5.81 3.04 3.17
N TYR A 155 -5.81 2.35 2.01
CA TYR A 155 -6.52 2.75 0.79
C TYR A 155 -6.05 4.09 0.19
N GLY A 156 -5.01 4.73 0.75
CA GLY A 156 -4.61 6.09 0.40
C GLY A 156 -5.61 7.16 0.85
N ALA A 157 -6.56 6.81 1.74
CA ALA A 157 -7.63 7.70 2.20
C ALA A 157 -7.09 8.74 3.18
N VAL A 158 -7.15 10.02 2.78
CA VAL A 158 -6.59 11.14 3.55
C VAL A 158 -7.54 12.34 3.53
N ASN A 159 -7.70 12.95 4.70
CA ASN A 159 -8.26 14.29 4.87
C ASN A 159 -7.43 15.06 5.93
N ASP A 160 -7.78 16.30 6.23
CA ASP A 160 -7.01 17.11 7.20
C ASP A 160 -7.10 16.56 8.63
N ASP A 161 -8.20 15.89 9.01
CA ASP A 161 -8.32 15.26 10.33
C ASP A 161 -7.35 14.08 10.47
N VAL A 162 -7.17 13.28 9.41
CA VAL A 162 -6.14 12.21 9.37
C VAL A 162 -4.73 12.80 9.48
N ARG A 163 -4.46 13.91 8.78
CA ARG A 163 -3.16 14.60 8.86
C ARG A 163 -2.92 15.18 10.25
N LEU A 164 -3.96 15.70 10.90
CA LEU A 164 -3.87 16.24 12.26
C LEU A 164 -3.57 15.14 13.28
N ALA A 165 -4.26 13.99 13.19
CA ALA A 165 -3.99 12.82 14.03
C ALA A 165 -2.56 12.29 13.79
N ALA A 166 -2.14 12.16 12.54
CA ALA A 166 -0.78 11.75 12.19
C ALA A 166 0.28 12.68 12.78
N LYS A 167 0.05 14.01 12.75
CA LYS A 167 0.92 15.00 13.40
C LYS A 167 1.02 14.79 14.92
N ALA A 168 -0.10 14.57 15.59
CA ALA A 168 -0.14 14.32 17.02
C ALA A 168 0.67 13.09 17.42
N CYS A 169 0.68 12.05 16.55
CA CYS A 169 1.45 10.81 16.72
C CYS A 169 2.91 10.91 16.22
N GLY A 170 3.45 12.09 15.95
CA GLY A 170 4.85 12.29 15.57
C GLY A 170 5.20 11.88 14.12
N VAL A 171 4.21 11.61 13.28
CA VAL A 171 4.38 11.34 11.84
C VAL A 171 4.81 12.63 11.13
N ARG A 172 5.80 12.51 10.24
CA ARG A 172 6.36 13.65 9.50
C ARG A 172 5.81 13.80 8.09
N ALA A 173 5.37 12.71 7.46
CA ALA A 173 4.70 12.73 6.17
C ALA A 173 3.75 11.53 6.03
N LEU A 174 2.67 11.73 5.26
CA LEU A 174 1.80 10.66 4.82
C LEU A 174 2.24 10.26 3.40
N ILE A 175 2.48 8.97 3.19
CA ILE A 175 3.02 8.45 1.94
C ILE A 175 1.93 7.67 1.21
N THR A 176 1.59 8.13 0.04
CA THR A 176 0.80 7.38 -0.93
C THR A 176 1.73 6.80 -2.01
N TRP A 177 1.27 6.58 -3.22
CA TRP A 177 2.08 5.98 -4.27
C TRP A 177 1.82 6.60 -5.63
N THR A 178 2.78 6.44 -6.54
CA THR A 178 2.62 6.82 -7.95
C THR A 178 2.05 5.66 -8.75
N HIS A 179 2.55 4.43 -8.47
CA HIS A 179 2.15 3.22 -9.20
C HIS A 179 2.04 2.04 -8.23
N ASP A 180 0.94 1.29 -8.34
CA ASP A 180 0.76 -0.01 -7.69
C ASP A 180 1.24 -1.13 -8.63
N PHE A 181 2.18 -1.94 -8.16
CA PHE A 181 2.73 -3.09 -8.86
C PHE A 181 2.21 -4.41 -8.31
N THR A 182 1.31 -4.38 -7.33
CA THR A 182 0.79 -5.62 -6.72
C THR A 182 -0.11 -6.35 -7.71
N THR A 183 0.10 -7.64 -7.81
CA THR A 183 -0.79 -8.53 -8.58
C THR A 183 -1.91 -9.01 -7.68
N TRP A 184 -3.13 -8.54 -7.94
CA TRP A 184 -4.36 -8.88 -7.21
C TRP A 184 -5.20 -9.96 -7.92
N GLY A 185 -4.56 -10.90 -8.60
CA GLY A 185 -5.21 -11.96 -9.37
C GLY A 185 -4.95 -11.88 -10.87
N GLU A 186 -4.84 -10.68 -11.42
CA GLU A 186 -4.44 -10.44 -12.82
C GLU A 186 -3.15 -9.65 -12.86
N THR A 187 -2.25 -9.99 -13.77
CA THR A 187 -1.00 -9.22 -13.94
C THR A 187 -1.31 -7.94 -14.71
N PRO A 188 -1.27 -6.77 -14.06
CA PRO A 188 -1.53 -5.50 -14.72
C PRO A 188 -0.40 -5.16 -15.70
N ALA A 189 -0.69 -4.26 -16.65
CA ALA A 189 0.35 -3.68 -17.49
C ALA A 189 1.42 -3.02 -16.63
N THR A 190 2.69 -3.20 -17.00
CA THR A 190 3.81 -2.58 -16.28
C THR A 190 3.89 -1.10 -16.61
N PRO A 191 3.71 -0.19 -15.66
CA PRO A 191 3.80 1.25 -15.92
C PRO A 191 5.23 1.68 -16.21
N GLN A 192 5.37 2.76 -16.97
CA GLN A 192 6.67 3.40 -17.18
C GLN A 192 7.03 4.27 -15.97
N LEU A 193 8.08 3.89 -15.26
CA LEU A 193 8.56 4.62 -14.10
C LEU A 193 9.35 5.88 -14.49
N ARG A 194 9.28 6.88 -13.61
CA ARG A 194 10.01 8.15 -13.68
C ARG A 194 10.79 8.39 -12.39
N ALA A 195 11.78 9.26 -12.45
CA ALA A 195 12.54 9.66 -11.26
C ALA A 195 11.60 10.25 -10.20
N GLY A 196 11.74 9.80 -8.96
CA GLY A 196 10.90 10.24 -7.85
C GLY A 196 9.65 9.41 -7.62
N ASP A 197 9.29 8.47 -8.50
CA ASP A 197 8.11 7.63 -8.33
C ASP A 197 8.20 6.76 -7.07
N ILE A 198 7.09 6.66 -6.36
CA ILE A 198 6.88 5.77 -5.22
C ILE A 198 6.11 4.55 -5.74
N VAL A 199 6.74 3.39 -5.66
CA VAL A 199 6.19 2.10 -6.08
C VAL A 199 5.58 1.40 -4.90
N LEU A 200 4.30 1.03 -5.01
CA LEU A 200 3.56 0.24 -4.04
C LEU A 200 3.64 -1.25 -4.41
N LEU A 201 3.94 -2.05 -3.41
CA LEU A 201 3.84 -3.51 -3.38
C LEU A 201 3.16 -3.92 -2.07
N HIS A 202 2.70 -5.17 -1.98
CA HIS A 202 2.15 -5.72 -0.76
C HIS A 202 2.77 -7.09 -0.44
N PHE A 203 2.81 -7.44 0.84
CA PHE A 203 3.20 -8.77 1.30
C PHE A 203 2.13 -9.81 0.94
N THR A 204 2.10 -10.19 -0.33
CA THR A 204 1.22 -11.21 -0.93
C THR A 204 2.04 -12.40 -1.41
N PRO A 205 1.42 -13.53 -1.77
CA PRO A 205 2.13 -14.67 -2.38
C PRO A 205 2.84 -14.32 -3.70
N THR A 206 2.49 -13.21 -4.35
CA THR A 206 3.09 -12.76 -5.61
C THR A 206 4.23 -11.75 -5.43
N LEU A 207 4.54 -11.35 -4.18
CA LEU A 207 5.51 -10.28 -3.89
C LEU A 207 6.85 -10.44 -4.62
N GLY A 208 7.38 -11.68 -4.69
CA GLY A 208 8.66 -11.94 -5.37
C GLY A 208 8.61 -11.58 -6.86
N ALA A 209 7.53 -11.96 -7.54
CA ALA A 209 7.31 -11.63 -8.95
C ALA A 209 7.05 -10.14 -9.16
N ASP A 210 6.26 -9.53 -8.28
CA ASP A 210 5.91 -8.10 -8.34
C ASP A 210 7.14 -7.22 -8.10
N LEU A 211 7.96 -7.54 -7.10
CA LEU A 211 9.24 -6.88 -6.85
C LEU A 211 10.17 -6.98 -8.06
N GLN A 212 10.30 -8.18 -8.65
CA GLN A 212 11.16 -8.35 -9.83
C GLN A 212 10.64 -7.54 -11.03
N ARG A 213 9.32 -7.46 -11.23
CA ARG A 213 8.68 -6.63 -12.26
C ARG A 213 8.97 -5.14 -12.03
N ALA A 214 8.83 -4.65 -10.79
CA ALA A 214 9.15 -3.26 -10.43
C ALA A 214 10.63 -2.93 -10.66
N LEU A 215 11.54 -3.82 -10.25
CA LEU A 215 12.98 -3.63 -10.45
C LEU A 215 13.38 -3.67 -11.93
N ASN A 216 12.72 -4.49 -12.74
CA ASN A 216 12.94 -4.51 -14.19
C ASN A 216 12.44 -3.22 -14.85
N ALA A 217 11.27 -2.71 -14.45
CA ALA A 217 10.73 -1.43 -14.92
C ALA A 217 11.66 -0.26 -14.55
N ALA A 218 12.17 -0.23 -13.32
CA ALA A 218 13.14 0.76 -12.88
C ALA A 218 14.42 0.72 -13.73
N ARG A 219 14.97 -0.48 -13.95
CA ARG A 219 16.17 -0.66 -14.78
C ARG A 219 15.93 -0.22 -16.23
N ALA A 220 14.78 -0.57 -16.83
CA ALA A 220 14.41 -0.16 -18.18
C ALA A 220 14.30 1.37 -18.33
N ALA A 221 13.88 2.06 -17.27
CA ALA A 221 13.84 3.52 -17.20
C ALA A 221 15.19 4.17 -16.81
N GLY A 222 16.25 3.39 -16.59
CA GLY A 222 17.55 3.87 -16.13
C GLY A 222 17.56 4.38 -14.68
N LEU A 223 16.64 3.89 -13.85
CA LEU A 223 16.45 4.31 -12.47
C LEU A 223 16.99 3.24 -11.49
N LYS A 224 17.29 3.66 -10.26
CA LYS A 224 17.76 2.79 -9.18
C LYS A 224 16.85 2.91 -7.95
N PRO A 225 16.59 1.83 -7.22
CA PRO A 225 15.96 1.93 -5.91
C PRO A 225 16.79 2.78 -4.95
N ALA A 226 16.14 3.65 -4.17
CA ALA A 226 16.76 4.50 -3.17
C ALA A 226 15.94 4.53 -1.87
N ALA A 227 16.60 4.93 -0.78
CA ALA A 227 15.93 5.08 0.52
C ALA A 227 15.03 6.33 0.50
N LEU A 228 13.77 6.16 0.91
CA LEU A 228 12.75 7.21 0.81
C LEU A 228 13.05 8.41 1.74
N MET A 229 13.28 8.16 3.02
CA MET A 229 13.43 9.23 4.03
C MET A 229 14.52 10.26 3.70
N PRO A 230 15.75 9.87 3.28
CA PRO A 230 16.77 10.86 2.90
C PRO A 230 16.33 11.77 1.75
N HIS A 231 15.59 11.24 0.77
CA HIS A 231 15.11 12.03 -0.37
C HIS A 231 13.94 12.95 0.00
N LEU A 232 13.07 12.52 0.94
CA LEU A 232 12.05 13.41 1.50
C LEU A 232 12.69 14.62 2.20
N ARG A 233 13.78 14.41 2.94
CA ARG A 233 14.55 15.49 3.58
C ARG A 233 15.21 16.40 2.54
N SER A 234 15.89 15.83 1.57
CA SER A 234 16.56 16.60 0.51
C SER A 234 15.57 17.43 -0.32
N ALA A 235 14.34 16.94 -0.46
CA ALA A 235 13.27 17.65 -1.13
C ALA A 235 12.56 18.71 -0.24
N GLY A 236 12.97 18.83 1.05
CA GLY A 236 12.33 19.74 1.99
C GLY A 236 10.91 19.36 2.42
N LEU A 237 10.52 18.10 2.19
CA LEU A 237 9.17 17.60 2.52
C LEU A 237 9.05 17.17 3.99
N VAL A 238 10.15 16.82 4.62
CA VAL A 238 10.25 16.51 6.05
C VAL A 238 11.52 17.11 6.63
N PRO A 239 11.54 17.42 7.95
CA PRO A 239 12.73 17.90 8.65
C PRO A 239 13.85 16.86 8.76
#